data_7c65c5601b7f8eabddb4b589dbc3ebcf
#
_entry.id   7c65c5601b7f8eabddb4b589dbc3ebcf
#
_cell.length_a   1.000
_cell.length_b   1.000
_cell.length_c   1.000
_cell.angle_alpha   90.00
_cell.angle_beta   90.00
_cell.angle_gamma   90.00
#
_symmetry.space_group_name_H-M   'P 1'
#
loop_
_entity.id
_entity.type
_entity.pdbx_description
1 polymer ?
#
loop_
_entity_poly.entity_id
_entity_poly.type
_entity_poly.pdbx_seq_one_letter_code
_entity_poly.pdbx_strand_id
1 'polypeptide(L)'
;ELWSDPIEPENKTPILWARMVDAMAQDSNVLVQTPYIICSKDMYEDLRTVCAAGTRTDILINAVESGTNPFGCTDYLNQKTHLRSTGTHIYEYLGEQAQHTKAVLIGEDLTLAGSCNFDMRSVYLDTELMLAIKSPGLNAQIRAQLDVLKESSRHMSPDGSIEDGPSYVPRKLSWGKEAMYAVLRVITLPFRHLL
;
A
#
# COMPACT_ATOMS: atom_id res chain seq x y z
N GLU A 1 3.85 -20.32 -7.27
CA GLU A 1 2.87 -20.85 -6.32
C GLU A 1 1.70 -19.88 -6.21
N LEU A 2 0.47 -20.39 -6.05
CA LEU A 2 -0.70 -19.57 -5.78
C LEU A 2 -0.94 -19.49 -4.26
N TRP A 3 -1.03 -18.28 -3.74
CA TRP A 3 -1.41 -18.00 -2.35
C TRP A 3 -2.82 -17.43 -2.37
N SER A 4 -3.70 -17.94 -1.54
CA SER A 4 -5.09 -17.49 -1.47
C SER A 4 -5.61 -17.56 -0.05
N ASP A 5 -6.64 -16.78 0.21
CA ASP A 5 -7.48 -16.97 1.37
C ASP A 5 -8.45 -18.15 1.18
N PRO A 6 -8.90 -18.77 2.27
CA PRO A 6 -9.99 -19.73 2.19
C PRO A 6 -11.30 -19.02 1.77
N ILE A 7 -12.17 -19.77 1.08
CA ILE A 7 -13.51 -19.30 0.77
C ILE A 7 -14.40 -19.59 1.99
N GLU A 8 -14.47 -18.64 2.90
CA GLU A 8 -15.28 -18.72 4.11
C GLU A 8 -16.35 -17.63 4.09
N PRO A 9 -17.63 -17.98 4.34
CA PRO A 9 -18.72 -17.01 4.26
C PRO A 9 -18.75 -16.01 5.42
N GLU A 10 -18.16 -16.35 6.55
CA GLU A 10 -18.14 -15.52 7.76
C GLU A 10 -16.79 -15.66 8.48
N ASN A 11 -16.35 -14.57 9.12
CA ASN A 11 -15.12 -14.55 9.97
C ASN A 11 -13.87 -15.07 9.23
N LYS A 12 -13.60 -14.54 8.06
CA LYS A 12 -12.43 -14.89 7.26
C LYS A 12 -11.14 -14.79 8.08
N THR A 13 -10.40 -15.89 8.14
CA THR A 13 -9.05 -15.90 8.70
C THR A 13 -8.09 -15.30 7.66
N PRO A 14 -7.35 -14.22 7.93
CA PRO A 14 -6.50 -13.52 6.96
C PRO A 14 -5.19 -14.28 6.69
N ILE A 15 -5.30 -15.50 6.17
CA ILE A 15 -4.16 -16.41 5.95
C ILE A 15 -3.21 -15.83 4.90
N LEU A 16 -3.76 -15.26 3.82
CA LEU A 16 -2.96 -14.65 2.77
C LEU A 16 -2.13 -13.48 3.31
N TRP A 17 -2.78 -12.58 4.08
CA TRP A 17 -2.09 -11.45 4.71
C TRP A 17 -0.98 -11.92 5.65
N ALA A 18 -1.28 -12.85 6.57
CA ALA A 18 -0.29 -13.39 7.50
C ALA A 18 0.92 -13.98 6.75
N ARG A 19 0.68 -14.74 5.69
CA ARG A 19 1.74 -15.32 4.85
C ARG A 19 2.58 -14.24 4.14
N MET A 20 1.95 -13.16 3.66
CA MET A 20 2.67 -12.03 3.07
C MET A 20 3.55 -11.34 4.11
N VAL A 21 3.03 -11.06 5.31
CA VAL A 21 3.77 -10.44 6.42
C VAL A 21 4.96 -11.29 6.83
N ASP A 22 4.77 -12.60 6.99
CA ASP A 22 5.85 -13.54 7.32
C ASP A 22 6.97 -13.51 6.27
N ALA A 23 6.60 -13.51 4.99
CA ALA A 23 7.58 -13.43 3.90
C ALA A 23 8.31 -12.07 3.88
N MET A 24 7.59 -10.97 4.11
CA MET A 24 8.18 -9.63 4.18
C MET A 24 9.18 -9.49 5.33
N ALA A 25 8.89 -10.08 6.49
CA ALA A 25 9.74 -10.00 7.68
C ALA A 25 11.04 -10.81 7.55
N GLN A 26 11.16 -11.69 6.57
CA GLN A 26 12.35 -12.53 6.36
C GLN A 26 13.39 -11.91 5.43
N ASP A 27 13.11 -10.73 4.87
CA ASP A 27 14.04 -10.06 3.96
C ASP A 27 14.36 -8.64 4.43
N SER A 28 15.47 -8.09 3.95
CA SER A 28 15.89 -6.73 4.31
C SER A 28 15.25 -5.63 3.46
N ASN A 29 14.58 -5.98 2.37
CA ASN A 29 14.04 -5.02 1.41
C ASN A 29 12.71 -5.48 0.83
N VAL A 30 11.68 -4.68 1.05
CA VAL A 30 10.33 -4.89 0.53
C VAL A 30 9.85 -3.65 -0.19
N LEU A 31 9.29 -3.84 -1.39
CA LEU A 31 8.64 -2.79 -2.16
C LEU A 31 7.20 -3.21 -2.47
N VAL A 32 6.25 -2.48 -1.93
CA VAL A 32 4.81 -2.69 -2.12
C VAL A 32 4.28 -1.69 -3.14
N GLN A 33 3.51 -2.16 -4.11
CA GLN A 33 2.64 -1.33 -4.94
C GLN A 33 1.19 -1.69 -4.66
N THR A 34 0.40 -0.71 -4.26
CA THR A 34 -1.04 -0.83 -4.05
C THR A 34 -1.72 0.49 -4.44
N PRO A 35 -2.94 0.48 -5.00
CA PRO A 35 -3.58 1.74 -5.43
C PRO A 35 -3.85 2.71 -4.29
N TYR A 36 -4.12 2.20 -3.11
CA TYR A 36 -4.37 2.91 -1.85
C TYR A 36 -4.07 1.98 -0.67
N ILE A 37 -4.07 2.52 0.55
CA ILE A 37 -3.83 1.77 1.77
C ILE A 37 -4.84 2.17 2.85
N ILE A 38 -5.50 1.17 3.47
CA ILE A 38 -6.49 1.33 4.53
C ILE A 38 -6.25 0.25 5.59
N CYS A 39 -5.31 0.50 6.48
CA CYS A 39 -4.91 -0.51 7.47
C CYS A 39 -5.83 -0.54 8.69
N SER A 40 -6.12 -1.75 9.17
CA SER A 40 -6.60 -1.99 10.52
C SER A 40 -5.50 -1.73 11.55
N LYS A 41 -5.87 -1.76 12.83
CA LYS A 41 -4.87 -1.69 13.91
C LYS A 41 -3.85 -2.82 13.81
N ASP A 42 -4.31 -4.04 13.54
CA ASP A 42 -3.44 -5.21 13.45
C ASP A 42 -2.51 -5.12 12.24
N MET A 43 -3.00 -4.67 11.08
CA MET A 43 -2.16 -4.44 9.91
C MET A 43 -1.06 -3.40 10.17
N TYR A 44 -1.33 -2.35 10.96
CA TYR A 44 -0.28 -1.41 11.38
C TYR A 44 0.76 -2.05 12.29
N GLU A 45 0.34 -2.91 13.23
CA GLU A 45 1.28 -3.66 14.09
C GLU A 45 2.13 -4.63 13.27
N ASP A 46 1.54 -5.30 12.28
CA ASP A 46 2.26 -6.18 11.37
C ASP A 46 3.34 -5.40 10.58
N LEU A 47 2.98 -4.27 9.97
CA LEU A 47 3.94 -3.41 9.27
C LEU A 47 5.06 -2.91 10.21
N ARG A 48 4.71 -2.54 11.44
CA ARG A 48 5.70 -2.14 12.45
C ARG A 48 6.64 -3.29 12.79
N THR A 49 6.12 -4.50 12.93
CA THR A 49 6.91 -5.70 13.22
C THR A 49 7.88 -5.99 12.08
N VAL A 50 7.43 -5.92 10.83
CA VAL A 50 8.28 -6.06 9.63
C VAL A 50 9.42 -5.04 9.65
N CYS A 51 9.10 -3.76 9.86
CA CYS A 51 10.12 -2.70 9.90
C CYS A 51 11.07 -2.85 11.09
N ALA A 52 10.57 -3.27 12.26
CA ALA A 52 11.37 -3.50 13.46
C ALA A 52 12.32 -4.71 13.33
N ALA A 53 12.01 -5.67 12.47
CA ALA A 53 12.90 -6.76 12.10
C ALA A 53 14.11 -6.31 11.25
N GLY A 54 14.16 -5.05 10.86
CA GLY A 54 15.22 -4.47 10.02
C GLY A 54 14.90 -4.41 8.53
N THR A 55 13.67 -4.76 8.15
CA THR A 55 13.21 -4.72 6.77
C THR A 55 12.92 -3.27 6.34
N ARG A 56 13.63 -2.77 5.33
CA ARG A 56 13.24 -1.54 4.66
C ARG A 56 11.97 -1.79 3.85
N THR A 57 10.89 -1.14 4.22
CA THR A 57 9.60 -1.29 3.55
C THR A 57 9.21 0.01 2.85
N ASP A 58 9.25 0.00 1.53
CA ASP A 58 8.77 1.09 0.67
C ASP A 58 7.36 0.76 0.19
N ILE A 59 6.42 1.69 0.33
CA ILE A 59 5.03 1.54 -0.13
C ILE A 59 4.70 2.63 -1.14
N LEU A 60 4.41 2.23 -2.38
CA LEU A 60 4.00 3.12 -3.46
C LEU A 60 2.48 3.07 -3.61
N ILE A 61 1.83 4.22 -3.44
CA ILE A 61 0.39 4.42 -3.58
C ILE A 61 0.11 5.59 -4.52
N ASN A 62 -1.14 5.71 -5.01
CA ASN A 62 -1.53 6.94 -5.70
C ASN A 62 -1.60 8.11 -4.71
N ALA A 63 -1.10 9.26 -5.13
CA ALA A 63 -1.37 10.52 -4.43
C ALA A 63 -2.87 10.82 -4.42
N VAL A 64 -3.34 11.53 -3.41
CA VAL A 64 -4.77 11.86 -3.24
C VAL A 64 -5.31 12.66 -4.42
N GLU A 65 -4.46 13.45 -5.05
CA GLU A 65 -4.78 14.27 -6.22
C GLU A 65 -5.13 13.45 -7.46
N SER A 66 -4.49 12.28 -7.64
CA SER A 66 -4.72 11.33 -8.74
C SER A 66 -5.56 10.12 -8.33
N GLY A 67 -5.83 9.93 -7.04
CA GLY A 67 -6.57 8.80 -6.53
C GLY A 67 -8.00 8.72 -7.09
N THR A 68 -8.40 7.51 -7.47
CA THR A 68 -9.73 7.23 -8.05
C THR A 68 -10.72 6.70 -7.01
N ASN A 69 -10.23 6.20 -5.87
CA ASN A 69 -11.05 5.74 -4.75
C ASN A 69 -11.16 6.83 -3.67
N PRO A 70 -12.28 7.56 -3.57
CA PRO A 70 -12.43 8.64 -2.59
C PRO A 70 -12.37 8.15 -1.13
N PHE A 71 -12.80 6.93 -0.86
CA PHE A 71 -12.74 6.34 0.49
C PHE A 71 -11.31 6.02 0.89
N GLY A 72 -10.53 5.40 -0.01
CA GLY A 72 -9.11 5.14 0.20
C GLY A 72 -8.31 6.42 0.38
N CYS A 73 -8.55 7.44 -0.46
CA CYS A 73 -7.91 8.76 -0.31
C CYS A 73 -8.24 9.40 1.03
N THR A 74 -9.51 9.31 1.45
CA THR A 74 -9.99 9.92 2.71
C THR A 74 -9.39 9.23 3.93
N ASP A 75 -9.38 7.90 3.96
CA ASP A 75 -8.76 7.16 5.06
C ASP A 75 -7.27 7.43 5.13
N TYR A 76 -6.58 7.42 4.00
CA TYR A 76 -5.17 7.75 3.93
C TYR A 76 -4.86 9.14 4.51
N LEU A 77 -5.66 10.17 4.17
CA LEU A 77 -5.51 11.51 4.75
C LEU A 77 -5.68 11.52 6.28
N ASN A 78 -6.53 10.65 6.82
CA ASN A 78 -6.74 10.52 8.25
C ASN A 78 -5.61 9.75 8.95
N GLN A 79 -5.02 8.75 8.26
CA GLN A 79 -4.10 7.77 8.85
C GLN A 79 -2.64 7.95 8.42
N LYS A 80 -2.35 8.86 7.53
CA LYS A 80 -1.01 9.09 6.95
C LYS A 80 0.11 9.17 8.00
N THR A 81 -0.11 9.91 9.08
CA THR A 81 0.87 10.03 10.17
C THR A 81 1.04 8.71 10.92
N HIS A 82 -0.06 7.97 11.12
CA HIS A 82 -0.01 6.67 11.79
C HIS A 82 0.72 5.64 10.93
N LEU A 83 0.42 5.59 9.63
CA LEU A 83 1.12 4.70 8.69
C LEU A 83 2.63 4.97 8.70
N ARG A 84 3.05 6.22 8.63
CA ARG A 84 4.46 6.59 8.69
C ARG A 84 5.13 6.15 10.00
N SER A 85 4.42 6.21 11.13
CA SER A 85 4.94 5.79 12.44
C SER A 85 5.20 4.28 12.56
N THR A 86 4.83 3.48 11.56
CA THR A 86 5.18 2.06 11.50
C THR A 86 6.63 1.82 11.11
N GLY A 87 7.32 2.81 10.58
CA GLY A 87 8.68 2.71 10.02
C GLY A 87 8.71 2.55 8.49
N THR A 88 7.54 2.60 7.83
CA THR A 88 7.45 2.50 6.38
C THR A 88 7.80 3.80 5.67
N HIS A 89 8.43 3.70 4.51
CA HIS A 89 8.61 4.78 3.56
C HIS A 89 7.43 4.82 2.59
N ILE A 90 6.83 5.98 2.40
CA ILE A 90 5.64 6.12 1.55
C ILE A 90 5.99 6.96 0.33
N TYR A 91 5.62 6.45 -0.85
CA TYR A 91 5.75 7.14 -2.12
C TYR A 91 4.35 7.45 -2.66
N GLU A 92 3.97 8.73 -2.63
CA GLU A 92 2.71 9.24 -3.17
C GLU A 92 2.89 9.55 -4.67
N TYR A 93 2.53 8.60 -5.51
CA TYR A 93 2.66 8.71 -6.95
C TYR A 93 1.65 9.70 -7.55
N LEU A 94 2.15 10.68 -8.32
CA LEU A 94 1.35 11.70 -8.99
C LEU A 94 1.74 11.82 -10.47
N GLY A 95 1.60 10.75 -11.22
CA GLY A 95 1.80 10.72 -12.66
C GLY A 95 0.53 11.06 -13.46
N GLU A 96 0.57 10.74 -14.75
CA GLU A 96 -0.53 11.03 -15.68
C GLU A 96 -1.77 10.15 -15.40
N GLN A 97 -1.55 8.89 -15.04
CA GLN A 97 -2.60 7.91 -14.79
C GLN A 97 -2.44 7.27 -13.42
N ALA A 98 -3.56 7.05 -12.72
CA ALA A 98 -3.56 6.33 -11.46
C ALA A 98 -3.15 4.87 -11.68
N GLN A 99 -2.34 4.34 -10.76
CA GLN A 99 -1.92 2.94 -10.76
C GLN A 99 -2.97 2.07 -10.08
N HIS A 100 -3.15 0.82 -10.57
CA HIS A 100 -4.10 -0.13 -9.95
C HIS A 100 -3.49 -1.52 -9.73
N THR A 101 -2.18 -1.65 -9.83
CA THR A 101 -1.44 -2.89 -9.57
C THR A 101 -1.40 -3.19 -8.07
N LYS A 102 -1.45 -4.47 -7.72
CA LYS A 102 -1.17 -4.99 -6.39
C LYS A 102 0.00 -5.96 -6.52
N ALA A 103 1.15 -5.52 -6.04
CA ALA A 103 2.37 -6.31 -6.08
C ALA A 103 3.21 -6.06 -4.81
N VAL A 104 3.89 -7.11 -4.36
CA VAL A 104 4.89 -7.03 -3.29
C VAL A 104 6.16 -7.70 -3.79
N LEU A 105 7.23 -6.92 -3.84
CA LEU A 105 8.57 -7.41 -4.18
C LEU A 105 9.34 -7.60 -2.88
N ILE A 106 9.77 -8.82 -2.61
CA ILE A 106 10.50 -9.21 -1.40
C ILE A 106 11.90 -9.64 -1.82
N GLY A 107 12.90 -8.98 -1.27
CA GLY A 107 14.28 -9.19 -1.67
C GLY A 107 14.50 -8.99 -3.16
N GLU A 108 15.36 -9.82 -3.74
CA GLU A 108 15.75 -9.72 -5.15
C GLU A 108 15.08 -10.77 -6.04
N ASP A 109 14.32 -11.72 -5.48
CA ASP A 109 13.84 -12.88 -6.26
C ASP A 109 12.35 -13.20 -6.09
N LEU A 110 11.70 -12.80 -5.00
CA LEU A 110 10.29 -13.11 -4.78
C LEU A 110 9.40 -11.94 -5.17
N THR A 111 8.42 -12.22 -6.03
CA THR A 111 7.38 -11.27 -6.42
C THR A 111 6.02 -11.87 -6.14
N LEU A 112 5.19 -11.15 -5.39
CA LEU A 112 3.78 -11.45 -5.21
C LEU A 112 2.99 -10.49 -6.10
N ALA A 113 2.07 -11.00 -6.90
CA ALA A 113 1.19 -10.18 -7.73
C ALA A 113 -0.20 -10.80 -7.81
N GLY A 114 -1.26 -9.99 -7.67
CA GLY A 114 -2.61 -10.52 -7.68
C GLY A 114 -3.68 -9.48 -7.39
N SER A 115 -4.69 -9.89 -6.63
CA SER A 115 -5.89 -9.08 -6.36
C SER A 115 -5.86 -8.35 -5.01
N CYS A 116 -5.04 -8.78 -4.04
CA CYS A 116 -5.04 -8.28 -2.66
C CYS A 116 -4.50 -6.85 -2.55
N ASN A 117 -5.37 -5.90 -2.22
CA ASN A 117 -4.94 -4.56 -1.80
C ASN A 117 -4.45 -4.58 -0.34
N PHE A 118 -3.73 -3.53 0.03
CA PHE A 118 -3.39 -3.25 1.43
C PHE A 118 -4.55 -2.50 2.11
N ASP A 119 -5.72 -3.14 2.15
CA ASP A 119 -6.91 -2.59 2.81
C ASP A 119 -7.64 -3.66 3.66
N MET A 120 -8.46 -3.18 4.60
CA MET A 120 -9.20 -4.05 5.52
C MET A 120 -10.18 -4.96 4.80
N ARG A 121 -10.75 -4.50 3.70
CA ARG A 121 -11.71 -5.29 2.92
C ARG A 121 -11.01 -6.48 2.27
N SER A 122 -9.89 -6.26 1.59
CA SER A 122 -9.10 -7.34 0.99
C SER A 122 -8.59 -8.33 2.04
N VAL A 123 -8.16 -7.83 3.20
CA VAL A 123 -7.57 -8.69 4.24
C VAL A 123 -8.62 -9.49 5.00
N TYR A 124 -9.80 -8.92 5.32
CA TYR A 124 -10.74 -9.54 6.25
C TYR A 124 -12.09 -9.93 5.65
N LEU A 125 -12.46 -9.42 4.47
CA LEU A 125 -13.79 -9.64 3.90
C LEU A 125 -13.78 -10.35 2.56
N ASP A 126 -12.97 -9.90 1.61
CA ASP A 126 -12.93 -10.45 0.25
C ASP A 126 -12.02 -11.69 0.19
N THR A 127 -12.33 -12.64 -0.69
CA THR A 127 -11.41 -13.74 -1.02
C THR A 127 -10.41 -13.25 -2.03
N GLU A 128 -9.15 -13.16 -1.62
CA GLU A 128 -8.07 -12.66 -2.44
C GLU A 128 -7.09 -13.78 -2.83
N LEU A 129 -6.36 -13.54 -3.90
CA LEU A 129 -5.30 -14.44 -4.34
C LEU A 129 -4.08 -13.64 -4.83
N MET A 130 -2.90 -14.18 -4.56
CA MET A 130 -1.62 -13.65 -5.01
C MET A 130 -0.80 -14.78 -5.65
N LEU A 131 -0.24 -14.51 -6.80
CA LEU A 131 0.73 -15.42 -7.43
C LEU A 131 2.13 -15.12 -6.88
N ALA A 132 2.70 -16.08 -6.17
CA ALA A 132 4.06 -16.02 -5.67
C ALA A 132 5.03 -16.57 -6.72
N ILE A 133 5.88 -15.70 -7.26
CA ILE A 133 6.80 -15.98 -8.36
C ILE A 133 8.22 -15.78 -7.86
N LYS A 134 8.99 -16.86 -7.81
CA LYS A 134 10.41 -16.81 -7.50
C LYS A 134 11.22 -16.67 -8.77
N SER A 135 11.61 -15.45 -9.10
CA SER A 135 12.33 -15.11 -10.32
C SER A 135 13.08 -13.79 -10.17
N PRO A 136 14.42 -13.81 -10.02
CA PRO A 136 15.21 -12.58 -9.95
C PRO A 136 15.01 -11.65 -11.16
N GLY A 137 14.92 -12.23 -12.36
CA GLY A 137 14.72 -11.45 -13.58
C GLY A 137 13.39 -10.71 -13.62
N LEU A 138 12.29 -11.35 -13.18
CA LEU A 138 10.99 -10.70 -13.10
C LEU A 138 10.97 -9.63 -11.99
N ASN A 139 11.52 -9.96 -10.81
CA ASN A 139 11.59 -9.02 -9.70
C ASN A 139 12.36 -7.76 -10.11
N ALA A 140 13.51 -7.90 -10.74
CA ALA A 140 14.32 -6.78 -11.21
C ALA A 140 13.59 -5.92 -12.27
N GLN A 141 12.85 -6.55 -13.20
CA GLN A 141 12.07 -5.81 -14.21
C GLN A 141 10.94 -4.98 -13.57
N ILE A 142 10.19 -5.58 -12.64
CA ILE A 142 9.10 -4.86 -11.96
C ILE A 142 9.69 -3.76 -11.07
N ARG A 143 10.76 -4.04 -10.34
CA ARG A 143 11.45 -3.05 -9.50
C ARG A 143 11.88 -1.83 -10.31
N ALA A 144 12.49 -2.04 -11.48
CA ALA A 144 12.89 -0.95 -12.35
C ALA A 144 11.70 -0.09 -12.81
N GLN A 145 10.55 -0.71 -13.09
CA GLN A 145 9.31 0.03 -13.42
C GLN A 145 8.82 0.85 -12.22
N LEU A 146 8.85 0.29 -11.00
CA LEU A 146 8.42 0.98 -9.80
C LEU A 146 9.38 2.14 -9.42
N ASP A 147 10.68 1.99 -9.68
CA ASP A 147 11.66 3.05 -9.48
C ASP A 147 11.39 4.25 -10.41
N VAL A 148 10.96 4.01 -11.66
CA VAL A 148 10.49 5.09 -12.54
C VAL A 148 9.25 5.79 -11.98
N LEU A 149 8.31 5.05 -11.38
CA LEU A 149 7.13 5.66 -10.74
C LEU A 149 7.52 6.50 -9.51
N LYS A 150 8.55 6.07 -8.76
CA LYS A 150 9.07 6.84 -7.62
C LYS A 150 9.63 8.20 -8.05
N GLU A 151 10.17 8.34 -9.26
CA GLU A 151 10.61 9.63 -9.79
C GLU A 151 9.48 10.67 -9.87
N SER A 152 8.25 10.22 -10.10
CA SER A 152 7.04 11.05 -10.13
C SER A 152 6.26 11.00 -8.81
N SER A 153 6.92 10.63 -7.72
CA SER A 153 6.29 10.49 -6.41
C SER A 153 6.87 11.48 -5.41
N ARG A 154 6.04 11.85 -4.43
CA ARG A 154 6.50 12.46 -3.18
C ARG A 154 6.85 11.36 -2.20
N HIS A 155 8.09 11.31 -1.79
CA HIS A 155 8.57 10.40 -0.77
C HIS A 155 8.43 11.00 0.62
N MET A 156 7.88 10.21 1.53
CA MET A 156 7.79 10.53 2.95
C MET A 156 8.50 9.46 3.76
N SER A 157 9.53 9.86 4.46
CA SER A 157 10.30 9.00 5.35
C SER A 157 9.64 8.85 6.72
N PRO A 158 9.96 7.78 7.47
CA PRO A 158 9.45 7.56 8.82
C PRO A 158 9.75 8.71 9.80
N ASP A 159 10.91 9.36 9.66
CA ASP A 159 11.34 10.49 10.49
C ASP A 159 10.57 11.80 10.22
N GLY A 160 9.77 11.83 9.16
CA GLY A 160 8.98 12.99 8.77
C GLY A 160 9.55 13.81 7.65
N SER A 161 10.74 13.50 7.17
CA SER A 161 11.29 14.17 6.00
C SER A 161 10.44 13.90 4.76
N ILE A 162 10.34 14.90 3.90
CA ILE A 162 9.57 14.84 2.64
C ILE A 162 10.52 15.26 1.51
N GLU A 163 10.60 14.43 0.49
CA GLU A 163 11.38 14.68 -0.71
C GLU A 163 10.53 14.44 -1.94
N ASP A 164 10.54 15.38 -2.85
CA ASP A 164 9.86 15.23 -4.14
C ASP A 164 10.82 14.58 -5.14
N GLY A 165 10.33 13.57 -5.86
CA GLY A 165 11.08 12.93 -6.94
C GLY A 165 11.37 13.93 -8.08
N PRO A 166 12.39 13.66 -8.91
CA PRO A 166 12.85 14.62 -9.93
C PRO A 166 11.78 14.96 -10.98
N SER A 167 10.82 14.09 -11.20
CA SER A 167 9.71 14.27 -12.13
C SER A 167 8.37 14.57 -11.43
N TYR A 168 8.37 14.78 -10.10
CA TYR A 168 7.16 15.08 -9.36
C TYR A 168 6.67 16.50 -9.63
N VAL A 169 5.45 16.64 -10.13
CA VAL A 169 4.80 17.96 -10.38
C VAL A 169 3.60 18.09 -9.44
N PRO A 170 3.66 18.96 -8.41
CA PRO A 170 2.55 19.15 -7.48
C PRO A 170 1.28 19.58 -8.20
N ARG A 171 0.16 18.97 -7.85
CA ARG A 171 -1.17 19.37 -8.31
C ARG A 171 -2.03 19.76 -7.12
N LYS A 172 -2.90 20.74 -7.31
CA LYS A 172 -3.89 21.07 -6.29
C LYS A 172 -5.15 20.26 -6.53
N LEU A 173 -5.77 19.82 -5.47
CA LEU A 173 -7.13 19.29 -5.53
C LEU A 173 -8.07 20.39 -6.03
N SER A 174 -9.07 20.02 -6.83
CA SER A 174 -10.16 20.94 -7.12
C SER A 174 -10.95 21.24 -5.84
N TRP A 175 -11.48 22.46 -5.74
CA TRP A 175 -12.31 22.85 -4.60
C TRP A 175 -13.42 21.84 -4.27
N GLY A 176 -14.07 21.26 -5.29
CA GLY A 176 -15.11 20.24 -5.09
C GLY A 176 -14.56 18.94 -4.47
N LYS A 177 -13.38 18.48 -4.88
CA LYS A 177 -12.71 17.33 -4.25
C LYS A 177 -12.26 17.64 -2.82
N GLU A 178 -11.73 18.83 -2.54
CA GLU A 178 -11.35 19.24 -1.18
C GLU A 178 -12.55 19.22 -0.24
N ALA A 179 -13.67 19.82 -0.66
CA ALA A 179 -14.91 19.82 0.11
C ALA A 179 -15.45 18.40 0.33
N MET A 180 -15.47 17.57 -0.71
CA MET A 180 -15.89 16.18 -0.62
C MET A 180 -15.01 15.40 0.38
N TYR A 181 -13.69 15.50 0.30
CA TYR A 181 -12.80 14.80 1.22
C TYR A 181 -12.94 15.32 2.65
N ALA A 182 -13.13 16.62 2.86
CA ALA A 182 -13.38 17.17 4.20
C ALA A 182 -14.63 16.54 4.87
N VAL A 183 -15.68 16.33 4.11
CA VAL A 183 -16.92 15.68 4.59
C VAL A 183 -16.69 14.18 4.80
N LEU A 184 -16.10 13.49 3.83
CA LEU A 184 -15.88 12.04 3.90
C LEU A 184 -14.95 11.66 5.06
N ARG A 185 -13.93 12.47 5.37
CA ARG A 185 -13.00 12.23 6.49
C ARG A 185 -13.70 12.06 7.84
N VAL A 186 -14.88 12.65 8.01
CA VAL A 186 -15.68 12.51 9.23
C VAL A 186 -16.68 11.36 9.10
N ILE A 187 -17.40 11.29 7.99
CA ILE A 187 -18.48 10.33 7.80
C ILE A 187 -17.95 8.88 7.71
N THR A 188 -16.78 8.66 7.15
CA THR A 188 -16.24 7.30 6.95
C THR A 188 -15.64 6.68 8.21
N LEU A 189 -15.33 7.46 9.23
CA LEU A 189 -14.67 6.96 10.45
C LEU A 189 -15.36 5.73 11.08
N PRO A 190 -16.70 5.72 11.30
CA PRO A 190 -17.37 4.57 11.90
C PRO A 190 -17.46 3.35 10.97
N PHE A 191 -17.27 3.55 9.66
CA PHE A 191 -17.43 2.50 8.63
C PHE A 191 -16.08 2.01 8.07
N ARG A 192 -14.96 2.42 8.66
CA ARG A 192 -13.62 2.04 8.18
C ARG A 192 -13.46 0.53 7.98
N HIS A 193 -14.07 -0.28 8.83
CA HIS A 193 -14.00 -1.73 8.78
C HIS A 193 -14.63 -2.35 7.51
N LEU A 194 -15.36 -1.56 6.73
CA LEU A 194 -15.95 -1.97 5.45
C LEU A 194 -15.15 -1.49 4.22
N LEU A 195 -14.05 -0.77 4.44
CA LEU A 195 -13.23 -0.17 3.41
C LEU A 195 -12.04 -1.03 3.05
#